data_0953bfcabd371fc2cce496802d2e09a7
#
_entry.id   0953bfcabd371fc2cce496802d2e09a7
#
_cell.length_a   1.000
_cell.length_b   1.000
_cell.length_c   1.000
_cell.angle_alpha   90.00
_cell.angle_beta   90.00
_cell.angle_gamma   90.00
#
_symmetry.space_group_name_H-M   'P 1'
#
loop_
_entity.id
_entity.type
_entity.pdbx_description
1 polymer ?
#
loop_
_entity_poly.entity_id
_entity_poly.type
_entity_poly.pdbx_seq_one_letter_code
_entity_poly.pdbx_strand_id
1 'polypeptide(L)'
;MPETNTPLNRDQIEAVVGEETAPDKLIVDDWHTHLLGPKAGPELSLHGIDQMLTYHYVRRKLFGAGHIDPDTFNSWDLEKQGDFTWQKLFLDAPSDAFDEGCRGVLVALEAFGLDPNATNLETARQFYADTPAEEIQRHCMELAGVRRIVGTQDVFNDQERAYYTDGDWDANYLSGFRLDELVLHYPRAVGKLNAWGYSVGTDPSETSTASEIRRFLSDWHGKLHDVVYGACSFP
;
A
#
# COMPACT_ATOMS: atom_id res chain seq x y z
N MET A 1 51.88 -0.30 2.39
CA MET A 1 51.72 1.02 1.76
C MET A 1 50.27 1.39 1.91
N PRO A 2 49.91 2.57 2.37
CA PRO A 2 48.50 2.95 2.42
C PRO A 2 48.00 3.08 0.98
N GLU A 3 46.94 2.36 0.65
CA GLU A 3 46.19 2.56 -0.59
C GLU A 3 45.71 4.00 -0.64
N THR A 4 46.17 4.73 -1.67
CA THR A 4 45.72 6.10 -1.91
C THR A 4 44.21 6.04 -2.27
N ASN A 5 43.38 6.39 -1.33
CA ASN A 5 41.92 6.46 -1.48
C ASN A 5 41.63 7.66 -2.41
N THR A 6 41.86 7.51 -3.71
CA THR A 6 41.47 8.54 -4.69
C THR A 6 39.93 8.58 -4.75
N PRO A 7 39.28 9.74 -4.52
CA PRO A 7 37.83 9.84 -4.63
C PRO A 7 37.38 9.42 -6.02
N LEU A 8 36.33 8.60 -6.08
CA LEU A 8 35.72 8.24 -7.34
C LEU A 8 35.10 9.47 -8.01
N ASN A 9 35.25 9.57 -9.33
CA ASN A 9 34.52 10.57 -10.10
C ASN A 9 33.05 10.14 -10.29
N ARG A 10 32.24 11.04 -10.83
CA ARG A 10 30.79 10.80 -11.00
C ARG A 10 30.49 9.55 -11.82
N ASP A 11 31.18 9.36 -12.95
CA ASP A 11 30.95 8.22 -13.85
C ASP A 11 31.32 6.89 -13.17
N GLN A 12 32.39 6.89 -12.37
CA GLN A 12 32.80 5.74 -11.59
C GLN A 12 31.78 5.43 -10.47
N ILE A 13 31.23 6.46 -9.83
CA ILE A 13 30.15 6.28 -8.82
C ILE A 13 28.89 5.71 -9.49
N GLU A 14 28.47 6.29 -10.62
CA GLU A 14 27.30 5.82 -11.36
C GLU A 14 27.47 4.37 -11.85
N ALA A 15 28.65 4.00 -12.32
CA ALA A 15 28.96 2.63 -12.73
C ALA A 15 28.90 1.63 -11.55
N VAL A 16 29.53 1.97 -10.42
CA VAL A 16 29.51 1.11 -9.21
C VAL A 16 28.10 1.01 -8.65
N VAL A 17 27.38 2.13 -8.53
CA VAL A 17 25.99 2.11 -8.04
C VAL A 17 25.13 1.27 -8.98
N GLY A 18 25.21 1.47 -10.29
CA GLY A 18 24.43 0.69 -11.26
C GLY A 18 24.75 -0.81 -11.21
N GLU A 19 26.02 -1.18 -10.98
CA GLU A 19 26.41 -2.58 -10.83
C GLU A 19 25.90 -3.19 -9.51
N GLU A 20 26.05 -2.47 -8.39
CA GLU A 20 25.65 -2.99 -7.07
C GLU A 20 24.13 -2.94 -6.81
N THR A 21 23.42 -2.08 -7.54
CA THR A 21 21.94 -1.98 -7.45
C THR A 21 21.22 -2.66 -8.62
N ALA A 22 21.93 -3.46 -9.40
CA ALA A 22 21.30 -4.25 -10.46
C ALA A 22 20.23 -5.19 -9.86
N PRO A 23 19.04 -5.34 -10.51
CA PRO A 23 17.92 -6.09 -9.97
C PRO A 23 18.24 -7.54 -9.58
N ASP A 24 19.23 -8.15 -10.25
CA ASP A 24 19.72 -9.50 -9.97
C ASP A 24 20.64 -9.60 -8.73
N LYS A 25 21.12 -8.46 -8.23
CA LYS A 25 22.00 -8.38 -7.06
C LYS A 25 21.32 -7.80 -5.83
N LEU A 26 20.35 -6.92 -6.02
CA LEU A 26 19.69 -6.21 -4.92
C LEU A 26 18.49 -7.02 -4.41
N ILE A 27 18.58 -7.48 -3.17
CA ILE A 27 17.45 -8.07 -2.45
C ILE A 27 16.83 -6.98 -1.57
N VAL A 28 15.60 -6.60 -1.88
CA VAL A 28 14.86 -5.56 -1.17
C VAL A 28 13.89 -6.18 -0.18
N ASP A 29 13.91 -5.69 1.06
CA ASP A 29 12.80 -5.85 1.99
C ASP A 29 12.07 -4.49 2.07
N ASP A 30 10.82 -4.43 1.63
CA ASP A 30 9.99 -3.24 1.76
C ASP A 30 9.41 -3.18 3.18
N TRP A 31 9.87 -2.21 3.95
CA TRP A 31 9.51 -2.07 5.37
C TRP A 31 8.26 -1.23 5.61
N HIS A 32 7.64 -0.68 4.58
CA HIS A 32 6.45 0.14 4.75
C HIS A 32 5.60 0.19 3.48
N THR A 33 4.51 -0.55 3.46
CA THR A 33 3.50 -0.45 2.41
C THR A 33 2.10 -0.43 2.99
N HIS A 34 1.16 0.10 2.21
CA HIS A 34 -0.27 0.07 2.51
C HIS A 34 -1.00 -1.02 1.72
N LEU A 35 -0.27 -1.79 0.91
CA LEU A 35 -0.83 -2.90 0.15
C LEU A 35 -0.86 -4.16 1.00
N LEU A 36 -1.92 -4.92 0.86
CA LEU A 36 -2.02 -6.27 1.37
C LEU A 36 -1.79 -7.28 0.24
N GLY A 37 -1.52 -8.52 0.61
CA GLY A 37 -1.32 -9.59 -0.36
C GLY A 37 -2.60 -9.94 -1.13
N PRO A 38 -2.49 -10.70 -2.24
CA PRO A 38 -3.60 -11.06 -3.11
C PRO A 38 -4.79 -11.69 -2.41
N LYS A 39 -4.55 -12.45 -1.35
CA LYS A 39 -5.61 -13.11 -0.55
C LYS A 39 -6.52 -12.12 0.19
N ALA A 40 -6.09 -10.87 0.35
CA ALA A 40 -6.91 -9.80 0.93
C ALA A 40 -7.99 -9.27 -0.04
N GLY A 41 -7.96 -9.71 -1.29
CA GLY A 41 -8.89 -9.29 -2.34
C GLY A 41 -8.39 -8.09 -3.16
N PRO A 42 -9.05 -7.80 -4.29
CA PRO A 42 -8.53 -6.87 -5.29
C PRO A 42 -8.45 -5.42 -4.80
N GLU A 43 -9.32 -5.00 -3.92
CA GLU A 43 -9.33 -3.64 -3.37
C GLU A 43 -8.09 -3.38 -2.49
N LEU A 44 -7.79 -4.31 -1.56
CA LEU A 44 -6.67 -4.17 -0.63
C LEU A 44 -5.31 -4.51 -1.24
N SER A 45 -5.29 -5.32 -2.30
CA SER A 45 -4.07 -5.66 -3.04
C SER A 45 -3.83 -4.77 -4.25
N LEU A 46 -4.72 -3.81 -4.56
CA LEU A 46 -4.74 -2.99 -5.77
C LEU A 46 -4.67 -3.82 -7.06
N HIS A 47 -5.33 -4.97 -7.07
CA HIS A 47 -5.39 -5.82 -8.25
C HIS A 47 -6.42 -5.30 -9.25
N GLY A 48 -5.96 -4.53 -10.24
CA GLY A 48 -6.77 -3.95 -11.30
C GLY A 48 -6.37 -2.53 -11.63
N ILE A 49 -6.51 -2.15 -12.91
CA ILE A 49 -6.16 -0.79 -13.34
C ILE A 49 -7.05 0.27 -12.65
N ASP A 50 -8.35 -0.03 -12.46
CA ASP A 50 -9.27 0.90 -11.84
C ASP A 50 -8.96 1.08 -10.34
N GLN A 51 -8.55 0.02 -9.63
CA GLN A 51 -8.07 0.10 -8.24
C GLN A 51 -6.81 0.97 -8.14
N MET A 52 -5.86 0.81 -9.06
CA MET A 52 -4.65 1.62 -9.09
C MET A 52 -4.97 3.09 -9.35
N LEU A 53 -5.85 3.40 -10.31
CA LEU A 53 -6.27 4.76 -10.65
C LEU A 53 -7.10 5.43 -9.56
N THR A 54 -7.78 4.65 -8.72
CA THR A 54 -8.57 5.15 -7.59
C THR A 54 -7.85 5.06 -6.26
N TYR A 55 -6.58 4.63 -6.26
CA TYR A 55 -5.75 4.62 -5.07
C TYR A 55 -5.58 6.04 -4.50
N HIS A 56 -5.52 6.16 -3.19
CA HIS A 56 -5.65 7.45 -2.51
C HIS A 56 -4.59 8.50 -2.93
N TYR A 57 -3.39 8.10 -3.33
CA TYR A 57 -2.37 9.03 -3.86
C TYR A 57 -2.78 9.63 -5.21
N VAL A 58 -3.31 8.81 -6.12
CA VAL A 58 -3.80 9.27 -7.43
C VAL A 58 -5.03 10.15 -7.26
N ARG A 59 -6.02 9.72 -6.44
CA ARG A 59 -7.21 10.54 -6.13
C ARG A 59 -6.86 11.86 -5.49
N ARG A 60 -5.86 11.89 -4.61
CA ARG A 60 -5.39 13.13 -3.98
C ARG A 60 -4.92 14.14 -5.02
N LYS A 61 -4.23 13.70 -6.07
CA LYS A 61 -3.84 14.56 -7.19
C LYS A 61 -5.06 15.08 -7.93
N LEU A 62 -6.02 14.20 -8.26
CA LEU A 62 -7.25 14.53 -8.95
C LEU A 62 -8.07 15.60 -8.20
N PHE A 63 -8.26 15.43 -6.90
CA PHE A 63 -9.00 16.36 -6.05
C PHE A 63 -8.23 17.66 -5.80
N GLY A 64 -6.92 17.57 -5.57
CA GLY A 64 -6.05 18.71 -5.34
C GLY A 64 -5.96 19.64 -6.55
N ALA A 65 -6.08 19.11 -7.77
CA ALA A 65 -6.18 19.89 -9.00
C ALA A 65 -7.60 20.47 -9.25
N GLY A 66 -8.59 20.12 -8.42
CA GLY A 66 -9.96 20.62 -8.55
C GLY A 66 -10.73 20.06 -9.74
N HIS A 67 -10.33 18.89 -10.26
CA HIS A 67 -11.00 18.29 -11.42
C HIS A 67 -12.42 17.83 -11.12
N ILE A 68 -12.69 17.48 -9.87
CA ILE A 68 -14.01 17.00 -9.42
C ILE A 68 -14.14 17.13 -7.91
N ASP A 69 -15.36 17.27 -7.44
CA ASP A 69 -15.72 17.17 -6.03
C ASP A 69 -15.65 15.70 -5.54
N PRO A 70 -15.03 15.43 -4.37
CA PRO A 70 -14.87 14.09 -3.84
C PRO A 70 -16.18 13.31 -3.65
N ASP A 71 -17.27 13.95 -3.19
CA ASP A 71 -18.54 13.28 -2.96
C ASP A 71 -19.16 12.84 -4.29
N THR A 72 -19.08 13.68 -5.31
CA THR A 72 -19.51 13.35 -6.68
C THR A 72 -18.70 12.17 -7.22
N PHE A 73 -17.39 12.20 -7.12
CA PHE A 73 -16.51 11.14 -7.59
C PHE A 73 -16.82 9.80 -6.87
N ASN A 74 -16.93 9.83 -5.55
CA ASN A 74 -17.22 8.63 -4.74
C ASN A 74 -18.63 8.05 -4.95
N SER A 75 -19.55 8.80 -5.57
CA SER A 75 -20.89 8.30 -5.94
C SER A 75 -20.91 7.42 -7.19
N TRP A 76 -19.81 7.40 -7.96
CA TRP A 76 -19.68 6.61 -9.18
C TRP A 76 -19.19 5.19 -8.89
N ASP A 77 -19.49 4.27 -9.82
CA ASP A 77 -18.84 2.95 -9.83
C ASP A 77 -17.34 3.07 -10.12
N LEU A 78 -16.61 2.01 -9.83
CA LEU A 78 -15.15 1.97 -9.90
C LEU A 78 -14.63 2.20 -11.33
N GLU A 79 -15.30 1.61 -12.33
CA GLU A 79 -14.93 1.74 -13.73
C GLU A 79 -15.03 3.19 -14.21
N LYS A 80 -16.13 3.87 -13.89
CA LYS A 80 -16.32 5.29 -14.20
C LYS A 80 -15.32 6.17 -13.48
N GLN A 81 -14.98 5.85 -12.23
CA GLN A 81 -13.93 6.55 -11.48
C GLN A 81 -12.57 6.39 -12.17
N GLY A 82 -12.23 5.18 -12.62
CA GLY A 82 -11.01 4.87 -13.37
C GLY A 82 -10.93 5.62 -14.68
N ASP A 83 -11.98 5.56 -15.51
CA ASP A 83 -12.04 6.27 -16.80
C ASP A 83 -11.87 7.78 -16.64
N PHE A 84 -12.55 8.36 -15.66
CA PHE A 84 -12.44 9.79 -15.39
C PHE A 84 -11.03 10.18 -14.94
N THR A 85 -10.45 9.38 -14.05
CA THR A 85 -9.08 9.62 -13.57
C THR A 85 -8.07 9.51 -14.70
N TRP A 86 -8.19 8.48 -15.54
CA TRP A 86 -7.35 8.28 -16.70
C TRP A 86 -7.43 9.45 -17.67
N GLN A 87 -8.65 9.85 -18.03
CA GLN A 87 -8.86 10.99 -18.91
C GLN A 87 -8.23 12.26 -18.36
N LYS A 88 -8.45 12.56 -17.05
CA LYS A 88 -8.04 13.85 -16.48
C LYS A 88 -6.55 13.96 -16.19
N LEU A 89 -5.93 12.91 -15.67
CA LEU A 89 -4.53 12.97 -15.23
C LEU A 89 -3.54 12.47 -16.29
N PHE A 90 -3.96 11.59 -17.19
CA PHE A 90 -3.04 10.96 -18.15
C PHE A 90 -3.24 11.42 -19.60
N LEU A 91 -4.48 11.70 -20.02
CA LEU A 91 -4.76 12.14 -21.39
C LEU A 91 -4.89 13.66 -21.54
N ASP A 92 -5.68 14.32 -20.66
CA ASP A 92 -5.90 15.78 -20.74
C ASP A 92 -4.68 16.56 -20.22
N ALA A 93 -3.98 16.04 -19.20
CA ALA A 93 -2.87 16.71 -18.55
C ALA A 93 -1.68 15.76 -18.32
N PRO A 94 -1.03 15.25 -19.37
CA PRO A 94 0.06 14.26 -19.22
C PRO A 94 1.25 14.76 -18.39
N SER A 95 1.42 16.08 -18.21
CA SER A 95 2.42 16.63 -17.28
C SER A 95 2.15 16.30 -15.82
N ASP A 96 0.91 16.04 -15.47
CA ASP A 96 0.51 15.66 -14.11
C ASP A 96 0.87 14.21 -13.78
N ALA A 97 1.13 13.38 -14.78
CA ALA A 97 1.64 12.02 -14.64
C ALA A 97 3.09 11.92 -14.10
N PHE A 98 3.77 13.03 -13.86
CA PHE A 98 5.06 13.06 -13.16
C PHE A 98 4.94 12.96 -11.63
N ASP A 99 3.74 13.03 -11.09
CA ASP A 99 3.45 12.72 -9.69
C ASP A 99 3.76 11.24 -9.40
N GLU A 100 4.27 10.95 -8.20
CA GLU A 100 4.71 9.60 -7.81
C GLU A 100 3.61 8.55 -8.01
N GLY A 101 2.37 8.86 -7.57
CA GLY A 101 1.24 7.94 -7.69
C GLY A 101 0.88 7.67 -9.16
N CYS A 102 0.81 8.72 -9.98
CA CYS A 102 0.53 8.58 -11.41
C CYS A 102 1.66 7.86 -12.15
N ARG A 103 2.92 8.18 -11.81
CA ARG A 103 4.07 7.50 -12.40
C ARG A 103 4.08 6.01 -12.08
N GLY A 104 3.68 5.62 -10.87
CA GLY A 104 3.54 4.22 -10.48
C GLY A 104 2.59 3.45 -11.40
N VAL A 105 1.46 4.08 -11.79
CA VAL A 105 0.52 3.47 -12.75
C VAL A 105 1.17 3.26 -14.12
N LEU A 106 1.88 4.27 -14.65
CA LEU A 106 2.54 4.16 -15.96
C LEU A 106 3.63 3.10 -15.97
N VAL A 107 4.46 3.05 -14.92
CA VAL A 107 5.52 2.04 -14.76
C VAL A 107 4.92 0.64 -14.68
N ALA A 108 3.80 0.46 -13.98
CA ALA A 108 3.11 -0.83 -13.92
C ALA A 108 2.58 -1.26 -15.31
N LEU A 109 1.96 -0.35 -16.06
CA LEU A 109 1.50 -0.65 -17.43
C LEU A 109 2.68 -1.07 -18.33
N GLU A 110 3.76 -0.32 -18.34
CA GLU A 110 4.97 -0.64 -19.11
C GLU A 110 5.58 -2.00 -18.70
N ALA A 111 5.67 -2.27 -17.39
CA ALA A 111 6.21 -3.52 -16.85
C ALA A 111 5.42 -4.76 -17.31
N PHE A 112 4.12 -4.61 -17.49
CA PHE A 112 3.24 -5.67 -18.02
C PHE A 112 3.08 -5.65 -19.54
N GLY A 113 3.82 -4.79 -20.27
CA GLY A 113 3.74 -4.67 -21.73
C GLY A 113 2.43 -4.05 -22.22
N LEU A 114 1.72 -3.33 -21.36
CA LEU A 114 0.52 -2.57 -21.70
C LEU A 114 0.91 -1.16 -22.19
N ASP A 115 0.08 -0.59 -23.07
CA ASP A 115 0.35 0.74 -23.63
C ASP A 115 0.04 1.85 -22.60
N PRO A 116 1.05 2.60 -22.10
CA PRO A 116 0.85 3.69 -21.15
C PRO A 116 0.22 4.93 -21.80
N ASN A 117 0.02 4.95 -23.13
CA ASN A 117 -0.64 6.03 -23.87
C ASN A 117 -1.99 5.59 -24.45
N ALA A 118 -2.54 4.47 -23.98
CA ALA A 118 -3.82 3.96 -24.46
C ALA A 118 -4.94 5.01 -24.30
N THR A 119 -5.81 5.12 -25.30
CA THR A 119 -6.94 6.07 -25.28
C THR A 119 -8.11 5.61 -24.40
N ASN A 120 -8.10 4.36 -23.95
CA ASN A 120 -9.06 3.77 -23.02
C ASN A 120 -8.40 2.68 -22.19
N LEU A 121 -9.11 2.14 -21.19
CA LEU A 121 -8.59 1.16 -20.25
C LEU A 121 -9.00 -0.28 -20.54
N GLU A 122 -9.71 -0.56 -21.64
CA GLU A 122 -10.28 -1.89 -21.92
C GLU A 122 -9.22 -3.00 -21.94
N THR A 123 -8.11 -2.77 -22.65
CA THR A 123 -7.01 -3.77 -22.72
C THR A 123 -6.38 -4.02 -21.35
N ALA A 124 -6.19 -2.98 -20.56
CA ALA A 124 -5.65 -3.11 -19.21
C ALA A 124 -6.63 -3.86 -18.28
N ARG A 125 -7.91 -3.52 -18.33
CA ARG A 125 -8.96 -4.24 -17.57
C ARG A 125 -9.00 -5.72 -17.92
N GLN A 126 -8.96 -6.04 -19.22
CA GLN A 126 -8.94 -7.43 -19.67
C GLN A 126 -7.70 -8.17 -19.19
N PHE A 127 -6.52 -7.54 -19.27
CA PHE A 127 -5.27 -8.11 -18.77
C PHE A 127 -5.38 -8.49 -17.28
N TYR A 128 -5.86 -7.57 -16.43
CA TYR A 128 -6.01 -7.83 -15.00
C TYR A 128 -7.13 -8.85 -14.70
N ALA A 129 -8.17 -8.92 -15.53
CA ALA A 129 -9.23 -9.91 -15.38
C ALA A 129 -8.74 -11.33 -15.74
N ASP A 130 -7.85 -11.44 -16.71
CA ASP A 130 -7.31 -12.73 -17.19
C ASP A 130 -6.11 -13.22 -16.39
N THR A 131 -5.44 -12.33 -15.62
CA THR A 131 -4.21 -12.65 -14.89
C THR A 131 -4.49 -12.75 -13.39
N PRO A 132 -4.20 -13.88 -12.74
CA PRO A 132 -4.38 -14.05 -11.29
C PRO A 132 -3.59 -13.00 -10.48
N ALA A 133 -4.15 -12.55 -9.37
CA ALA A 133 -3.53 -11.54 -8.52
C ALA A 133 -2.17 -12.00 -7.98
N GLU A 134 -2.02 -13.27 -7.66
CA GLU A 134 -0.77 -13.87 -7.21
C GLU A 134 0.34 -13.83 -8.28
N GLU A 135 -0.05 -13.95 -9.55
CA GLU A 135 0.91 -13.86 -10.67
C GLU A 135 1.36 -12.42 -10.88
N ILE A 136 0.44 -11.45 -10.84
CA ILE A 136 0.75 -10.02 -10.89
C ILE A 136 1.72 -9.65 -9.76
N GLN A 137 1.40 -10.01 -8.53
CA GLN A 137 2.22 -9.73 -7.37
C GLN A 137 3.62 -10.33 -7.49
N ARG A 138 3.70 -11.63 -7.83
CA ARG A 138 4.98 -12.32 -8.00
C ARG A 138 5.85 -11.59 -9.03
N HIS A 139 5.27 -11.21 -10.15
CA HIS A 139 5.98 -10.49 -11.20
C HIS A 139 6.45 -9.10 -10.74
N CYS A 140 5.61 -8.33 -10.03
CA CYS A 140 6.01 -7.05 -9.45
C CYS A 140 7.18 -7.21 -8.47
N MET A 141 7.11 -8.21 -7.58
CA MET A 141 8.18 -8.47 -6.62
C MET A 141 9.50 -8.88 -7.31
N GLU A 142 9.42 -9.72 -8.34
CA GLU A 142 10.58 -10.13 -9.13
C GLU A 142 11.23 -8.93 -9.85
N LEU A 143 10.45 -8.08 -10.52
CA LEU A 143 10.94 -6.90 -11.21
C LEU A 143 11.57 -5.87 -10.27
N ALA A 144 11.00 -5.71 -9.08
CA ALA A 144 11.50 -4.78 -8.06
C ALA A 144 12.60 -5.39 -7.17
N GLY A 145 12.95 -6.67 -7.33
CA GLY A 145 13.89 -7.37 -6.46
C GLY A 145 13.40 -7.48 -5.01
N VAL A 146 12.08 -7.38 -4.79
CA VAL A 146 11.48 -7.42 -3.45
C VAL A 146 11.29 -8.84 -2.98
N ARG A 147 11.88 -9.17 -1.83
CA ARG A 147 11.76 -10.48 -1.19
C ARG A 147 10.60 -10.54 -0.21
N ARG A 148 10.42 -9.49 0.58
CA ARG A 148 9.41 -9.37 1.62
C ARG A 148 8.84 -7.97 1.69
N ILE A 149 7.58 -7.90 2.09
CA ILE A 149 6.84 -6.66 2.26
C ILE A 149 6.31 -6.61 3.69
N VAL A 150 6.49 -5.48 4.37
CA VAL A 150 5.89 -5.20 5.67
C VAL A 150 4.74 -4.24 5.46
N GLY A 151 3.52 -4.76 5.51
CA GLY A 151 2.32 -3.93 5.42
C GLY A 151 2.01 -3.22 6.73
N THR A 152 1.61 -1.96 6.67
CA THR A 152 1.13 -1.21 7.84
C THR A 152 -0.36 -1.49 8.05
N GLN A 153 -0.66 -2.56 8.77
CA GLN A 153 -2.01 -3.06 8.97
C GLN A 153 -2.77 -2.30 10.04
N ASP A 154 -3.99 -1.88 9.68
CA ASP A 154 -4.93 -1.23 10.58
C ASP A 154 -6.07 -2.18 10.96
N VAL A 155 -5.94 -2.82 12.12
CA VAL A 155 -6.99 -3.72 12.64
C VAL A 155 -8.29 -2.99 13.01
N PHE A 156 -8.27 -1.66 13.05
CA PHE A 156 -9.48 -0.84 13.19
C PHE A 156 -10.17 -0.56 11.85
N ASN A 157 -9.56 -0.90 10.73
CA ASN A 157 -10.22 -1.00 9.44
C ASN A 157 -10.93 -2.36 9.35
N ASP A 158 -12.24 -2.36 9.11
CA ASP A 158 -13.03 -3.60 9.16
C ASP A 158 -12.68 -4.58 8.03
N GLN A 159 -12.29 -4.09 6.85
CA GLN A 159 -11.86 -4.93 5.72
C GLN A 159 -10.51 -5.59 6.01
N GLU A 160 -9.53 -4.81 6.46
CA GLU A 160 -8.22 -5.34 6.84
C GLU A 160 -8.33 -6.32 8.00
N ARG A 161 -9.16 -5.99 9.01
CA ARG A 161 -9.40 -6.86 10.15
C ARG A 161 -10.00 -8.20 9.74
N ALA A 162 -10.91 -8.24 8.77
CA ALA A 162 -11.50 -9.47 8.26
C ALA A 162 -10.43 -10.38 7.66
N TYR A 163 -9.53 -9.83 6.84
CA TYR A 163 -8.40 -10.57 6.27
C TYR A 163 -7.55 -11.27 7.34
N TYR A 164 -7.27 -10.58 8.46
CA TYR A 164 -6.46 -11.16 9.55
C TYR A 164 -7.20 -12.16 10.44
N THR A 165 -8.51 -12.19 10.44
CA THR A 165 -9.26 -13.19 11.22
C THR A 165 -9.31 -14.55 10.56
N ASP A 166 -9.19 -14.62 9.23
CA ASP A 166 -9.30 -15.87 8.48
C ASP A 166 -8.03 -16.72 8.51
N GLY A 167 -6.89 -16.14 8.91
CA GLY A 167 -5.64 -16.87 9.14
C GLY A 167 -4.96 -17.45 7.89
N ASP A 168 -5.37 -17.01 6.70
CA ASP A 168 -4.76 -17.40 5.43
C ASP A 168 -3.91 -16.24 4.87
N TRP A 169 -2.62 -16.28 5.18
CA TRP A 169 -1.68 -15.21 4.89
C TRP A 169 -0.89 -15.45 3.62
N ASP A 170 -0.52 -14.35 2.96
CA ASP A 170 0.49 -14.37 1.92
C ASP A 170 1.89 -14.42 2.55
N ALA A 171 2.65 -15.48 2.31
CA ALA A 171 3.90 -15.79 3.02
C ALA A 171 4.98 -14.68 2.98
N ASN A 172 4.94 -13.83 1.97
CA ASN A 172 5.90 -12.74 1.78
C ASN A 172 5.45 -11.41 2.42
N TYR A 173 4.25 -11.40 3.03
CA TYR A 173 3.69 -10.24 3.70
C TYR A 173 3.81 -10.39 5.22
N LEU A 174 4.64 -9.54 5.81
CA LEU A 174 4.81 -9.40 7.24
C LEU A 174 3.93 -8.24 7.75
N SER A 175 3.73 -8.17 9.04
CA SER A 175 2.84 -7.18 9.64
C SER A 175 3.59 -6.05 10.35
N GLY A 176 3.23 -4.80 10.02
CA GLY A 176 3.46 -3.64 10.85
C GLY A 176 2.16 -3.28 11.58
N PHE A 177 2.10 -3.50 12.88
CA PHE A 177 0.89 -3.29 13.65
C PHE A 177 0.61 -1.80 13.87
N ARG A 178 -0.41 -1.27 13.22
CA ARG A 178 -0.77 0.14 13.28
C ARG A 178 -1.57 0.46 14.54
N LEU A 179 -1.14 1.48 15.27
CA LEU A 179 -1.67 1.86 16.59
C LEU A 179 -2.34 3.23 16.62
N ASP A 180 -2.52 3.87 15.46
CA ASP A 180 -3.05 5.24 15.35
C ASP A 180 -4.38 5.44 16.10
N GLU A 181 -5.34 4.52 15.96
CA GLU A 181 -6.63 4.64 16.64
C GLU A 181 -6.50 4.58 18.17
N LEU A 182 -5.56 3.79 18.69
CA LEU A 182 -5.31 3.73 20.15
C LEU A 182 -4.60 4.97 20.68
N VAL A 183 -3.67 5.52 19.91
CA VAL A 183 -2.78 6.58 20.37
C VAL A 183 -3.35 7.97 20.06
N LEU A 184 -3.86 8.17 18.84
CA LEU A 184 -4.30 9.49 18.35
C LEU A 184 -5.82 9.66 18.42
N HIS A 185 -6.57 8.58 18.37
CA HIS A 185 -8.02 8.62 18.22
C HIS A 185 -8.75 7.72 19.22
N TYR A 186 -8.21 7.59 20.43
CA TYR A 186 -8.71 6.69 21.47
C TYR A 186 -10.25 6.75 21.67
N PRO A 187 -10.92 7.92 21.69
CA PRO A 187 -12.38 7.98 21.80
C PRO A 187 -13.12 7.20 20.72
N ARG A 188 -12.58 7.09 19.51
CA ARG A 188 -13.16 6.26 18.42
C ARG A 188 -12.86 4.78 18.64
N ALA A 189 -11.67 4.46 19.16
CA ALA A 189 -11.26 3.09 19.45
C ALA A 189 -12.14 2.44 20.52
N VAL A 190 -12.59 3.19 21.55
CA VAL A 190 -13.40 2.69 22.68
C VAL A 190 -14.64 1.92 22.19
N GLY A 191 -15.39 2.50 21.25
CA GLY A 191 -16.61 1.88 20.71
C GLY A 191 -16.31 0.54 20.02
N LYS A 192 -15.27 0.48 19.19
CA LYS A 192 -14.86 -0.73 18.48
C LYS A 192 -14.32 -1.79 19.45
N LEU A 193 -13.46 -1.41 20.37
CA LEU A 193 -12.89 -2.32 21.37
C LEU A 193 -13.98 -2.98 22.21
N ASN A 194 -14.95 -2.20 22.70
CA ASN A 194 -16.08 -2.75 23.46
C ASN A 194 -16.98 -3.68 22.60
N ALA A 195 -17.20 -3.35 21.33
CA ALA A 195 -17.93 -4.21 20.40
C ALA A 195 -17.20 -5.53 20.14
N TRP A 196 -15.87 -5.56 20.25
CA TRP A 196 -15.03 -6.77 20.11
C TRP A 196 -14.83 -7.52 21.43
N GLY A 197 -15.47 -7.09 22.53
CA GLY A 197 -15.43 -7.76 23.82
C GLY A 197 -14.24 -7.37 24.73
N TYR A 198 -13.61 -6.22 24.47
CA TYR A 198 -12.65 -5.61 25.38
C TYR A 198 -13.35 -4.55 26.24
N SER A 199 -13.39 -4.73 27.54
CA SER A 199 -14.09 -3.82 28.46
C SER A 199 -13.25 -2.58 28.78
N VAL A 200 -13.21 -1.62 27.85
CA VAL A 200 -12.43 -0.38 27.99
C VAL A 200 -13.31 0.80 28.36
N GLY A 201 -12.81 1.64 29.28
CA GLY A 201 -13.41 2.92 29.64
C GLY A 201 -12.90 4.05 28.72
N THR A 202 -13.39 5.27 28.98
CA THR A 202 -12.96 6.48 28.23
C THR A 202 -11.60 7.03 28.64
N ASP A 203 -11.13 6.64 29.82
CA ASP A 203 -9.79 7.00 30.31
C ASP A 203 -8.83 5.81 30.17
N PRO A 204 -7.85 5.89 29.24
CA PRO A 204 -6.89 4.80 29.02
C PRO A 204 -5.90 4.62 30.19
N SER A 205 -5.80 5.59 31.13
CA SER A 205 -4.92 5.52 32.31
C SER A 205 -5.50 4.69 33.44
N GLU A 206 -6.80 4.42 33.47
CA GLU A 206 -7.41 3.54 34.46
C GLU A 206 -6.86 2.11 34.34
N THR A 207 -6.53 1.50 35.47
CA THR A 207 -5.88 0.19 35.53
C THR A 207 -6.66 -0.91 34.79
N SER A 208 -7.98 -0.93 34.92
CA SER A 208 -8.88 -1.87 34.24
C SER A 208 -8.82 -1.69 32.71
N THR A 209 -8.95 -0.46 32.25
CA THR A 209 -8.89 -0.07 30.84
C THR A 209 -7.51 -0.40 30.26
N ALA A 210 -6.44 -0.02 30.94
CA ALA A 210 -5.08 -0.33 30.51
C ALA A 210 -4.81 -1.84 30.40
N SER A 211 -5.41 -2.65 31.29
CA SER A 211 -5.31 -4.11 31.23
C SER A 211 -6.02 -4.68 30.00
N GLU A 212 -7.19 -4.17 29.65
CA GLU A 212 -7.93 -4.59 28.47
C GLU A 212 -7.25 -4.15 27.18
N ILE A 213 -6.65 -2.97 27.14
CA ILE A 213 -5.82 -2.52 26.00
C ILE A 213 -4.62 -3.47 25.81
N ARG A 214 -3.93 -3.86 26.89
CA ARG A 214 -2.82 -4.84 26.79
C ARG A 214 -3.32 -6.19 26.28
N ARG A 215 -4.50 -6.65 26.72
CA ARG A 215 -5.12 -7.87 26.20
C ARG A 215 -5.39 -7.77 24.70
N PHE A 216 -5.99 -6.67 24.26
CA PHE A 216 -6.19 -6.39 22.83
C PHE A 216 -4.88 -6.44 22.03
N LEU A 217 -3.84 -5.75 22.49
CA LEU A 217 -2.54 -5.73 21.82
C LEU A 217 -1.92 -7.15 21.75
N SER A 218 -2.01 -7.91 22.83
CA SER A 218 -1.52 -9.30 22.86
C SER A 218 -2.29 -10.22 21.91
N ASP A 219 -3.62 -10.12 21.92
CA ASP A 219 -4.48 -10.95 21.08
C ASP A 219 -4.21 -10.67 19.59
N TRP A 220 -4.07 -9.40 19.20
CA TRP A 220 -3.81 -9.03 17.81
C TRP A 220 -2.37 -9.24 17.36
N HIS A 221 -1.41 -9.07 18.26
CA HIS A 221 -0.03 -9.49 17.99
C HIS A 221 0.04 -11.00 17.66
N GLY A 222 -0.76 -11.82 18.33
CA GLY A 222 -0.82 -13.25 18.05
C GLY A 222 -1.62 -13.63 16.79
N LYS A 223 -2.46 -12.74 16.29
CA LYS A 223 -3.27 -12.97 15.08
C LYS A 223 -2.59 -12.45 13.81
N LEU A 224 -1.87 -11.36 13.89
CA LEU A 224 -1.16 -10.78 12.75
C LEU A 224 0.02 -11.67 12.37
N HIS A 225 0.27 -11.81 11.08
CA HIS A 225 1.36 -12.63 10.56
C HIS A 225 2.71 -11.93 10.79
N ASP A 226 3.58 -12.57 11.57
CA ASP A 226 4.96 -12.14 11.81
C ASP A 226 5.13 -10.64 12.04
N VAL A 227 4.59 -10.14 13.15
CA VAL A 227 4.68 -8.71 13.51
C VAL A 227 6.12 -8.27 13.69
N VAL A 228 6.56 -7.32 12.88
CA VAL A 228 7.95 -6.82 12.88
C VAL A 228 8.09 -5.55 13.71
N TYR A 229 7.07 -4.68 13.72
CA TYR A 229 7.04 -3.44 14.49
C TYR A 229 5.62 -2.97 14.79
N GLY A 230 5.49 -2.09 15.79
CA GLY A 230 4.31 -1.26 15.98
C GLY A 230 4.52 0.13 15.36
N ALA A 231 3.51 0.64 14.64
CA ALA A 231 3.57 1.93 13.98
C ALA A 231 2.50 2.89 14.51
N CYS A 232 2.86 4.17 14.63
CA CYS A 232 1.93 5.25 14.90
C CYS A 232 2.39 6.49 14.13
N SER A 233 1.44 7.14 13.45
CA SER A 233 1.70 8.43 12.80
C SER A 233 1.67 9.55 13.84
N PHE A 234 2.61 10.47 13.77
CA PHE A 234 2.58 11.70 14.57
C PHE A 234 2.11 12.85 13.68
N PRO A 235 1.25 13.76 14.19
CA PRO A 235 0.78 14.91 13.45
C PRO A 235 1.89 15.94 13.18
#